data_e26b40aeffb3c28280b6500c520bd3fa
#
_entry.id   e26b40aeffb3c28280b6500c520bd3fa
#
_cell.length_a   1.000
_cell.length_b   1.000
_cell.length_c   1.000
_cell.angle_alpha   90.00
_cell.angle_beta   90.00
_cell.angle_gamma   90.00
#
_symmetry.space_group_name_H-M   'P 1'
#
loop_
_entity.id
_entity.type
_entity.pdbx_description
1 polymer ?
#
loop_
_entity_poly.entity_id
_entity_poly.type
_entity_poly.pdbx_seq_one_letter_code
_entity_poly.pdbx_strand_id
1 'polypeptide(L)'
;MKKWAMLMGLMLCSLSALAKGDIKAGEEKAVMCVACHGATGKVSVPLYPNLAGQNAEYLAHALHAYKKGERSGGQAEIMKAYVSGLSDSDIDNLAAYYASQKP
;
A
#
# COMPACT_ATOMS: atom_id res chain seq x y z
N MET A 1 -38.09 -24.44 36.03
CA MET A 1 -37.97 -24.43 34.56
C MET A 1 -36.81 -23.53 34.14
N LYS A 2 -35.83 -24.14 33.57
CA LYS A 2 -34.60 -23.43 33.21
C LYS A 2 -34.76 -22.90 31.81
N LYS A 3 -34.75 -21.57 31.68
CA LYS A 3 -34.65 -20.92 30.38
C LYS A 3 -33.19 -20.86 30.02
N TRP A 4 -32.84 -21.59 29.02
CA TRP A 4 -31.52 -21.51 28.44
C TRP A 4 -31.53 -20.38 27.42
N ALA A 5 -31.00 -19.24 27.82
CA ALA A 5 -30.68 -18.21 26.83
C ALA A 5 -29.37 -18.63 26.17
N MET A 6 -29.47 -19.22 25.00
CA MET A 6 -28.31 -19.37 24.14
C MET A 6 -27.95 -17.99 23.62
N LEU A 7 -27.01 -17.37 24.27
CA LEU A 7 -26.29 -16.25 23.68
C LEU A 7 -25.41 -16.82 22.58
N MET A 8 -25.94 -16.88 21.38
CA MET A 8 -25.11 -17.01 20.21
C MET A 8 -24.34 -15.70 20.09
N GLY A 9 -23.11 -15.70 20.59
CA GLY A 9 -22.18 -14.64 20.30
C GLY A 9 -21.98 -14.58 18.80
N LEU A 10 -22.55 -13.56 18.16
CA LEU A 10 -22.19 -13.24 16.80
C LEU A 10 -20.71 -12.85 16.85
N MET A 11 -19.88 -13.75 16.38
CA MET A 11 -18.52 -13.44 16.07
C MET A 11 -18.56 -12.58 14.79
N LEU A 12 -18.67 -11.27 14.96
CA LEU A 12 -18.41 -10.34 13.89
C LEU A 12 -16.94 -10.42 13.57
N CYS A 13 -16.61 -11.28 12.60
CA CYS A 13 -15.33 -11.18 11.92
C CYS A 13 -15.28 -9.81 11.27
N SER A 14 -14.58 -8.90 11.92
CA SER A 14 -14.36 -7.57 11.39
C SER A 14 -13.50 -7.70 10.14
N LEU A 15 -14.13 -7.55 8.97
CA LEU A 15 -13.42 -7.48 7.68
C LEU A 15 -12.45 -6.32 7.63
N SER A 16 -12.58 -5.34 8.54
CA SER A 16 -11.63 -4.23 8.67
C SER A 16 -10.21 -4.68 9.03
N ALA A 17 -10.05 -5.89 9.61
CA ALA A 17 -8.72 -6.46 9.88
C ALA A 17 -7.93 -6.78 8.62
N LEU A 18 -8.59 -6.86 7.44
CA LEU A 18 -7.96 -7.14 6.15
C LEU A 18 -7.62 -5.85 5.38
N ALA A 19 -8.19 -4.71 5.78
CA ALA A 19 -7.91 -3.44 5.14
C ALA A 19 -6.69 -2.80 5.79
N LYS A 20 -5.52 -3.03 5.21
CA LYS A 20 -4.29 -2.34 5.61
C LYS A 20 -4.19 -1.03 4.86
N GLY A 21 -3.95 0.04 5.60
CA GLY A 21 -3.68 1.34 5.04
C GLY A 21 -4.92 2.18 4.76
N ASP A 22 -4.71 3.47 4.79
CA ASP A 22 -5.68 4.53 4.55
C ASP A 22 -5.40 5.15 3.19
N ILE A 23 -6.38 5.11 2.28
CA ILE A 23 -6.24 5.63 0.92
C ILE A 23 -5.93 7.12 0.92
N LYS A 24 -6.63 7.90 1.74
CA LYS A 24 -6.43 9.35 1.78
C LYS A 24 -5.06 9.72 2.34
N ALA A 25 -4.63 9.07 3.39
CA ALA A 25 -3.29 9.28 3.94
C ALA A 25 -2.22 8.87 2.94
N GLY A 26 -2.46 7.82 2.17
CA GLY A 26 -1.58 7.40 1.08
C GLY A 26 -1.50 8.44 -0.04
N GLU A 27 -2.62 9.02 -0.41
CA GLU A 27 -2.66 10.09 -1.41
C GLU A 27 -1.80 11.28 -0.98
N GLU A 28 -1.92 11.71 0.26
CA GLU A 28 -1.11 12.79 0.81
C GLU A 28 0.38 12.46 0.81
N LYS A 29 0.73 11.25 1.15
CA LYS A 29 2.12 10.79 1.17
C LYS A 29 2.69 10.59 -0.24
N ALA A 30 1.85 10.28 -1.22
CA ALA A 30 2.24 10.00 -2.60
C ALA A 30 2.81 11.21 -3.36
N VAL A 31 2.70 12.41 -2.82
CA VAL A 31 3.24 13.63 -3.43
C VAL A 31 4.71 13.45 -3.85
N MET A 32 5.49 12.73 -3.06
CA MET A 32 6.89 12.45 -3.35
C MET A 32 7.10 11.44 -4.48
N CYS A 33 6.05 10.73 -4.90
CA CYS A 33 6.11 9.67 -5.91
C CYS A 33 5.68 10.15 -7.30
N VAL A 34 4.96 11.26 -7.35
CA VAL A 34 4.28 11.76 -8.56
C VAL A 34 5.23 12.05 -9.71
N ALA A 35 6.41 12.61 -9.42
CA ALA A 35 7.35 13.02 -10.45
C ALA A 35 7.76 11.86 -11.37
N CYS A 36 7.86 10.65 -10.83
CA CYS A 36 8.28 9.47 -11.58
C CYS A 36 7.10 8.55 -11.94
N HIS A 37 6.12 8.42 -11.06
CA HIS A 37 5.04 7.46 -11.22
C HIS A 37 3.72 8.06 -11.70
N GLY A 38 3.66 9.37 -11.91
CA GLY A 38 2.46 10.07 -12.36
C GLY A 38 1.51 10.40 -11.21
N ALA A 39 0.55 11.29 -11.49
CA ALA A 39 -0.38 11.80 -10.46
C ALA A 39 -1.25 10.71 -9.83
N THR A 40 -1.57 9.66 -10.57
CA THR A 40 -2.43 8.55 -10.10
C THR A 40 -1.72 7.20 -10.15
N GLY A 41 -0.42 7.19 -10.34
CA GLY A 41 0.34 5.95 -10.51
C GLY A 41 0.37 5.43 -11.94
N LYS A 42 0.01 6.28 -12.91
CA LYS A 42 0.10 5.98 -14.33
C LYS A 42 1.11 6.93 -14.98
N VAL A 43 2.02 6.37 -15.73
CA VAL A 43 3.09 7.12 -16.39
C VAL A 43 3.35 6.53 -17.77
N SER A 44 3.70 7.39 -18.73
CA SER A 44 3.99 6.96 -20.10
C SER A 44 5.47 6.67 -20.34
N VAL A 45 6.35 7.06 -19.42
CA VAL A 45 7.80 6.83 -19.54
C VAL A 45 8.11 5.37 -19.18
N PRO A 46 8.65 4.57 -20.13
CA PRO A 46 8.86 3.14 -19.89
C PRO A 46 9.83 2.80 -18.77
N LEU A 47 10.67 3.74 -18.36
CA LEU A 47 11.64 3.55 -17.28
C LEU A 47 10.96 3.32 -15.93
N TYR A 48 9.78 3.89 -15.73
CA TYR A 48 9.06 3.84 -14.46
C TYR A 48 7.82 2.96 -14.54
N PRO A 49 7.60 2.07 -13.59
CA PRO A 49 6.41 1.22 -13.62
C PRO A 49 5.15 1.98 -13.24
N ASN A 50 4.03 1.56 -13.84
CA ASN A 50 2.71 1.98 -13.38
C ASN A 50 2.38 1.29 -12.06
N LEU A 51 1.82 2.05 -11.13
CA LEU A 51 1.44 1.57 -9.81
C LEU A 51 -0.08 1.45 -9.66
N ALA A 52 -0.82 2.17 -10.51
CA ALA A 52 -2.28 2.24 -10.44
C ALA A 52 -2.91 0.85 -10.62
N GLY A 53 -3.79 0.47 -9.69
CA GLY A 53 -4.52 -0.80 -9.75
C GLY A 53 -3.69 -2.03 -9.40
N GLN A 54 -2.43 -1.86 -8.99
CA GLN A 54 -1.61 -2.97 -8.54
C GLN A 54 -2.12 -3.49 -7.19
N ASN A 55 -1.86 -4.77 -6.92
CA ASN A 55 -2.25 -5.40 -5.66
C ASN A 55 -1.58 -4.71 -4.46
N ALA A 56 -2.37 -4.35 -3.44
CA ALA A 56 -1.87 -3.60 -2.29
C ALA A 56 -0.81 -4.37 -1.50
N GLU A 57 -0.99 -5.68 -1.31
CA GLU A 57 0.01 -6.49 -0.61
C GLU A 57 1.33 -6.55 -1.36
N TYR A 58 1.25 -6.67 -2.70
CA TYR A 58 2.44 -6.66 -3.53
C TYR A 58 3.16 -5.31 -3.45
N LEU A 59 2.42 -4.20 -3.52
CA LEU A 59 3.01 -2.87 -3.40
C LEU A 59 3.69 -2.66 -2.06
N ALA A 60 3.04 -3.06 -0.96
CA ALA A 60 3.62 -2.95 0.37
C ALA A 60 4.89 -3.79 0.47
N HIS A 61 4.85 -5.02 -0.02
CA HIS A 61 6.02 -5.90 -0.04
C HIS A 61 7.18 -5.29 -0.84
N ALA A 62 6.88 -4.73 -2.02
CA ALA A 62 7.90 -4.11 -2.87
C ALA A 62 8.53 -2.89 -2.18
N LEU A 63 7.71 -2.04 -1.54
CA LEU A 63 8.21 -0.87 -0.82
C LEU A 63 9.10 -1.27 0.37
N HIS A 64 8.70 -2.30 1.13
CA HIS A 64 9.53 -2.85 2.19
C HIS A 64 10.85 -3.42 1.67
N ALA A 65 10.81 -4.11 0.54
CA ALA A 65 12.00 -4.69 -0.07
C ALA A 65 13.00 -3.61 -0.50
N TYR A 66 12.52 -2.50 -1.07
CA TYR A 66 13.39 -1.37 -1.37
C TYR A 66 13.99 -0.76 -0.10
N LYS A 67 13.17 -0.56 0.93
CA LYS A 67 13.61 0.02 2.19
C LYS A 67 14.69 -0.82 2.85
N LYS A 68 14.57 -2.15 2.79
CA LYS A 68 15.55 -3.09 3.35
C LYS A 68 16.77 -3.30 2.46
N GLY A 69 16.78 -2.76 1.24
CA GLY A 69 17.85 -2.96 0.30
C GLY A 69 17.86 -4.35 -0.35
N GLU A 70 16.75 -5.05 -0.33
CA GLU A 70 16.62 -6.39 -0.92
C GLU A 70 16.44 -6.36 -2.45
N ARG A 71 16.16 -5.19 -3.01
CA ARG A 71 16.08 -4.98 -4.46
C ARG A 71 17.26 -4.15 -4.93
N SER A 72 17.83 -4.52 -6.06
CA SER A 72 19.02 -3.87 -6.63
C SER A 72 18.91 -3.77 -8.14
N GLY A 73 19.80 -2.98 -8.74
CA GLY A 73 19.87 -2.77 -10.18
C GLY A 73 18.92 -1.66 -10.66
N GLY A 74 19.20 -1.12 -11.86
CA GLY A 74 18.40 -0.06 -12.45
C GLY A 74 18.20 1.13 -11.51
N GLN A 75 16.94 1.52 -11.31
CA GLN A 75 16.57 2.65 -10.45
C GLN A 75 16.30 2.26 -8.99
N ALA A 76 16.68 1.04 -8.58
CA ALA A 76 16.39 0.53 -7.23
C ALA A 76 16.98 1.42 -6.12
N GLU A 77 18.17 1.95 -6.32
CA GLU A 77 18.81 2.85 -5.33
C GLU A 77 18.04 4.16 -5.16
N ILE A 78 17.44 4.67 -6.23
CA ILE A 78 16.59 5.87 -6.16
C ILE A 78 15.36 5.56 -5.33
N MET A 79 14.68 4.44 -5.61
CA MET A 79 13.53 4.01 -4.84
C MET A 79 13.88 3.80 -3.36
N LYS A 80 15.01 3.17 -3.07
CA LYS A 80 15.48 2.99 -1.70
C LYS A 80 15.63 4.33 -0.97
N ALA A 81 16.20 5.34 -1.63
CA ALA A 81 16.37 6.66 -1.05
C ALA A 81 15.01 7.30 -0.72
N TYR A 82 14.03 7.19 -1.63
CA TYR A 82 12.70 7.76 -1.41
C TYR A 82 11.95 7.06 -0.27
N VAL A 83 12.05 5.74 -0.16
CA VAL A 83 11.27 4.99 0.84
C VAL A 83 11.97 4.87 2.19
N SER A 84 13.22 5.27 2.31
CA SER A 84 14.02 5.10 3.52
C SER A 84 13.40 5.77 4.76
N GLY A 85 12.73 6.90 4.57
CA GLY A 85 12.08 7.65 5.64
C GLY A 85 10.62 7.26 5.91
N LEU A 86 10.07 6.29 5.18
CA LEU A 86 8.68 5.88 5.35
C LEU A 86 8.53 4.94 6.54
N SER A 87 7.48 5.16 7.34
CA SER A 87 7.05 4.20 8.36
C SER A 87 6.34 3.02 7.71
N ASP A 88 6.12 1.94 8.46
CA ASP A 88 5.31 0.81 7.99
C ASP A 88 3.88 1.27 7.65
N SER A 89 3.33 2.18 8.45
CA SER A 89 2.02 2.76 8.20
C SER A 89 1.99 3.57 6.90
N ASP A 90 3.02 4.38 6.64
CA ASP A 90 3.15 5.13 5.37
C ASP A 90 3.15 4.17 4.18
N ILE A 91 3.89 3.07 4.27
CA ILE A 91 3.96 2.07 3.21
C ILE A 91 2.60 1.43 2.96
N ASP A 92 1.90 1.02 4.03
CA ASP A 92 0.56 0.45 3.90
C ASP A 92 -0.43 1.44 3.30
N ASN A 93 -0.35 2.72 3.68
CA ASN A 93 -1.20 3.78 3.15
C ASN A 93 -0.93 4.04 1.66
N LEU A 94 0.32 4.11 1.26
CA LEU A 94 0.71 4.26 -0.14
C LEU A 94 0.23 3.08 -0.99
N ALA A 95 0.42 1.87 -0.48
CA ALA A 95 -0.02 0.65 -1.15
C ALA A 95 -1.55 0.66 -1.36
N ALA A 96 -2.31 1.04 -0.34
CA ALA A 96 -3.77 1.14 -0.42
C ALA A 96 -4.20 2.20 -1.44
N TYR A 97 -3.53 3.35 -1.45
CA TYR A 97 -3.85 4.42 -2.39
C TYR A 97 -3.65 3.99 -3.84
N TYR A 98 -2.47 3.49 -4.19
CA TYR A 98 -2.20 3.09 -5.57
C TYR A 98 -3.05 1.90 -6.01
N ALA A 99 -3.29 0.93 -5.13
CA ALA A 99 -4.17 -0.20 -5.43
C ALA A 99 -5.59 0.25 -5.77
N SER A 100 -6.06 1.36 -5.18
CA SER A 100 -7.40 1.92 -5.42
C SER A 100 -7.53 2.69 -6.72
N GLN A 101 -6.43 3.04 -7.37
CA GLN A 101 -6.46 3.80 -8.62
C GLN A 101 -6.79 2.89 -9.80
N LYS A 102 -7.44 3.44 -10.82
CA LYS A 102 -7.72 2.70 -12.05
C LYS A 102 -6.44 2.46 -12.85
N PRO A 103 -6.20 1.21 -13.23
CA PRO A 103 -5.04 0.87 -14.06
C PRO A 103 -5.09 1.50 -15.46
#